data_1fea5c1ea81402b40b8539ecb3b7181e
#
_entry.id   1fea5c1ea81402b40b8539ecb3b7181e
#
_cell.length_a   1.000
_cell.length_b   1.000
_cell.length_c   1.000
_cell.angle_alpha   90.00
_cell.angle_beta   90.00
_cell.angle_gamma   90.00
#
_symmetry.space_group_name_H-M   'P 1'
#
loop_
_entity.id
_entity.type
_entity.pdbx_description
1 polymer ?
#
loop_
_entity_poly.entity_id
_entity_poly.type
_entity_poly.pdbx_seq_one_letter_code
_entity_poly.pdbx_strand_id
1 'polypeptide(L)'
;MNSPLWNSVRREQQFSTSAAAPARPWRNQFTGSICGGQPFRVASFRNAPFQWLSLVLLAVFFMSSHRSAPAADPESAAVSGRTPIAGYDRPAAHPYQSRSAIIAKNGIVATSQPLATQAGLDVLRRGGNAVDAALAANAVITVTEPMSCGIGGDLFVLYWDQKTKQLYGLNGSGRSPKKLTRKVIAEQGLSQIPMSGPLSWSVPGCVDGWHELHMRFGSRPWKEIFTAAIEYADEGFPVSEIIANGWQGGARSLKAWPDSAHTYLPNGAAPQMGQIFRNPNLAATYRRLASDGRDAFYRGPIAREIVEFSQKNGGYFSLEDFAEHHSDWVQPVKTEFRGCEVWQLPPNGQGLAVLQILNLLADQDLRSLGAGHPEYLHRFIEAKKLAYADRARFYADPEFSQVPIAELISLPYARERAKLINPLEALTNVPAGDPLAGHGDTIYLTVVDKDRNCCSLIQSIFYGFGSQVVAGKTGFALQNRGALFALTEDHPNRLEPGKRPFHTIIPGFVTRDGAPLLSFGVMGGDMQPQGQAQVLINMLEFGLNIQEAGDAARFQHFGSATPTGLPMTADGSFVAVESGISEETVLALRKKGHRVVRANGSFGGYQGILIDHENGVLHGGTDPRKDGAAAGY
;
A
#
# COMPACT_ATOMS: atom_id res chain seq x y z
N MET A 1 1.09 9.45 56.49
CA MET A 1 1.80 8.17 56.61
C MET A 1 2.11 7.69 55.21
N ASN A 2 3.28 8.00 54.81
CA ASN A 2 4.28 7.27 54.05
C ASN A 2 3.84 6.11 53.17
N SER A 3 4.02 6.28 51.88
CA SER A 3 5.02 5.49 51.16
C SER A 3 5.23 5.99 49.74
N PRO A 4 6.51 6.07 49.30
CA PRO A 4 6.89 6.64 48.00
C PRO A 4 7.27 5.53 47.02
N LEU A 5 7.13 5.79 45.73
CA LEU A 5 7.98 5.20 44.67
C LEU A 5 7.42 5.65 43.30
N TRP A 6 7.99 6.71 42.78
CA TRP A 6 8.09 6.97 41.33
C TRP A 6 8.86 8.26 41.13
N ASN A 7 10.21 8.16 41.25
CA ASN A 7 11.11 9.16 40.68
C ASN A 7 12.30 8.43 40.07
N SER A 8 12.74 8.93 38.96
CA SER A 8 13.93 8.58 38.18
C SER A 8 13.69 7.63 37.00
N VAL A 9 13.65 8.21 35.81
CA VAL A 9 14.64 7.98 34.74
C VAL A 9 14.51 9.12 33.71
N ARG A 10 15.19 10.24 33.93
CA ARG A 10 15.77 11.03 32.85
C ARG A 10 17.19 10.49 32.66
N ARG A 11 17.47 9.88 31.54
CA ARG A 11 18.83 9.71 31.01
C ARG A 11 18.85 10.09 29.55
N GLU A 12 19.65 11.13 29.33
CA GLU A 12 20.16 11.57 28.05
C GLU A 12 20.77 10.40 27.28
N GLN A 13 20.34 10.18 26.04
CA GLN A 13 21.04 9.30 25.12
C GLN A 13 22.05 10.16 24.33
N GLN A 14 23.29 10.13 24.77
CA GLN A 14 24.44 10.49 23.96
C GLN A 14 24.66 9.41 22.91
N PHE A 15 24.64 9.79 21.64
CA PHE A 15 25.06 8.95 20.53
C PHE A 15 26.59 8.78 20.56
N SER A 16 27.04 7.58 20.84
CA SER A 16 28.42 7.17 20.62
C SER A 16 28.54 6.57 19.21
N THR A 17 29.34 7.19 18.37
CA THR A 17 29.85 6.64 17.13
C THR A 17 30.80 5.49 17.43
N SER A 18 30.43 4.25 17.11
CA SER A 18 31.38 3.14 17.10
C SER A 18 31.66 2.73 15.66
N ALA A 19 32.96 2.71 15.34
CA ALA A 19 33.54 2.38 14.06
C ALA A 19 33.27 0.92 13.66
N ALA A 20 32.99 0.74 12.38
CA ALA A 20 32.81 -0.56 11.74
C ALA A 20 34.13 -1.36 11.73
N ALA A 21 34.07 -2.61 12.16
CA ALA A 21 35.15 -3.59 11.98
C ALA A 21 35.02 -4.27 10.60
N PRO A 22 36.13 -4.64 9.95
CA PRO A 22 36.12 -5.15 8.58
C PRO A 22 35.67 -6.60 8.49
N ALA A 23 34.90 -6.90 7.46
CA ALA A 23 34.42 -8.22 7.10
C ALA A 23 35.57 -9.16 6.71
N ARG A 24 35.56 -10.38 7.24
CA ARG A 24 36.47 -11.45 6.85
C ARG A 24 35.89 -12.21 5.63
N PRO A 25 36.76 -12.66 4.67
CA PRO A 25 36.31 -13.40 3.51
C PRO A 25 36.01 -14.87 3.86
N TRP A 26 34.92 -15.39 3.31
CA TRP A 26 34.59 -16.82 3.38
C TRP A 26 35.53 -17.64 2.52
N ARG A 27 36.24 -18.62 3.12
CA ARG A 27 36.97 -19.66 2.42
C ARG A 27 36.05 -20.85 2.23
N ASN A 28 35.89 -21.26 0.96
CA ASN A 28 35.34 -22.54 0.57
C ASN A 28 36.29 -23.67 1.01
N GLN A 29 35.76 -24.64 1.76
CA GLN A 29 36.34 -25.97 1.88
C GLN A 29 35.30 -26.99 1.43
N PHE A 30 35.50 -27.54 0.27
CA PHE A 30 34.98 -28.85 -0.09
C PHE A 30 36.18 -29.72 -0.51
N THR A 31 36.51 -30.71 0.32
CA THR A 31 37.42 -31.82 0.01
C THR A 31 36.63 -33.12 -0.02
N GLY A 32 36.93 -33.93 -1.03
CA GLY A 32 36.74 -35.37 -1.11
C GLY A 32 35.62 -35.82 -2.04
N SER A 33 35.77 -36.72 -2.90
CA SER A 33 36.77 -37.74 -3.22
C SER A 33 36.43 -38.36 -4.57
N ILE A 34 37.43 -38.76 -5.23
CA ILE A 34 37.56 -39.37 -6.56
C ILE A 34 36.99 -40.79 -6.58
N CYS A 35 36.34 -41.20 -7.68
CA CYS A 35 36.49 -42.52 -8.32
C CYS A 35 35.88 -42.51 -9.74
N GLY A 36 36.72 -42.62 -10.76
CA GLY A 36 36.85 -43.81 -11.56
C GLY A 36 36.30 -43.68 -12.95
N GLY A 37 37.15 -43.34 -13.94
CA GLY A 37 37.50 -44.20 -15.04
C GLY A 37 36.61 -44.24 -16.30
N GLN A 38 37.08 -43.76 -17.32
CA GLN A 38 37.54 -44.32 -18.61
C GLN A 38 37.10 -43.52 -19.86
N PRO A 39 37.87 -43.45 -20.89
CA PRO A 39 37.78 -42.46 -21.96
C PRO A 39 37.05 -42.99 -23.21
N PHE A 40 36.31 -42.11 -23.87
CA PHE A 40 35.82 -42.41 -25.23
C PHE A 40 36.61 -41.65 -26.29
N ARG A 41 36.95 -42.44 -27.31
CA ARG A 41 37.87 -42.21 -28.45
C ARG A 41 37.35 -41.15 -29.40
N VAL A 42 38.26 -40.30 -29.83
CA VAL A 42 38.21 -39.48 -31.04
C VAL A 42 38.20 -40.37 -32.27
N ALA A 43 37.26 -40.18 -33.18
CA ALA A 43 37.34 -40.72 -34.55
C ALA A 43 37.44 -39.53 -35.51
N SER A 44 38.61 -39.46 -36.11
CA SER A 44 38.94 -38.61 -37.23
C SER A 44 38.41 -39.21 -38.54
N PHE A 45 37.79 -38.38 -39.37
CA PHE A 45 37.70 -38.68 -40.80
C PHE A 45 38.27 -37.51 -41.60
N ARG A 46 39.23 -37.89 -42.43
CA ARG A 46 39.98 -37.08 -43.40
C ARG A 46 39.38 -37.22 -44.81
N ASN A 47 39.53 -36.08 -45.57
CA ASN A 47 39.71 -35.92 -47.01
C ASN A 47 38.53 -36.14 -47.97
N ALA A 48 38.07 -35.08 -48.60
CA ALA A 48 38.53 -34.32 -49.84
C ALA A 48 37.79 -34.77 -51.10
N PRO A 49 37.84 -34.14 -52.28
CA PRO A 49 37.93 -32.73 -52.64
C PRO A 49 36.95 -32.26 -53.79
N PHE A 50 36.90 -30.95 -54.03
CA PHE A 50 36.68 -30.23 -55.33
C PHE A 50 35.47 -30.50 -56.23
N GLN A 51 34.70 -29.43 -56.45
CA GLN A 51 34.50 -28.75 -57.77
C GLN A 51 33.52 -27.57 -57.57
N TRP A 52 33.94 -26.45 -57.71
CA TRP A 52 33.96 -25.28 -58.58
C TRP A 52 32.67 -25.04 -59.41
N LEU A 53 32.25 -23.80 -59.34
CA LEU A 53 31.68 -22.85 -60.32
C LEU A 53 30.16 -22.61 -60.25
N SER A 54 29.93 -21.32 -60.21
CA SER A 54 28.75 -20.59 -60.72
C SER A 54 27.54 -20.48 -59.77
N LEU A 55 27.52 -19.36 -59.07
CA LEU A 55 26.40 -18.44 -59.03
C LEU A 55 26.74 -17.19 -58.17
N VAL A 56 27.58 -16.35 -58.74
CA VAL A 56 27.64 -14.94 -58.43
C VAL A 56 26.56 -14.30 -59.29
N LEU A 57 25.63 -13.60 -58.65
CA LEU A 57 24.58 -12.67 -59.15
C LEU A 57 23.19 -13.11 -58.65
N LEU A 58 22.85 -12.73 -57.44
CA LEU A 58 21.56 -12.26 -56.97
C LEU A 58 21.56 -12.07 -55.43
N ALA A 59 22.44 -11.21 -54.97
CA ALA A 59 22.43 -10.75 -53.58
C ALA A 59 22.62 -9.23 -53.47
N VAL A 60 21.90 -8.51 -54.31
CA VAL A 60 21.74 -7.06 -54.17
C VAL A 60 20.27 -6.78 -54.40
N PHE A 61 19.55 -6.58 -53.35
CA PHE A 61 18.26 -5.94 -53.13
C PHE A 61 17.44 -6.70 -52.08
N PHE A 62 17.86 -6.59 -50.83
CA PHE A 62 16.97 -6.52 -49.66
C PHE A 62 17.79 -5.96 -48.48
N MET A 63 18.34 -4.77 -48.64
CA MET A 63 18.61 -3.92 -47.50
C MET A 63 17.31 -3.16 -47.21
N SER A 64 16.39 -3.85 -46.54
CA SER A 64 15.32 -3.18 -45.84
C SER A 64 15.93 -2.35 -44.71
N SER A 65 15.74 -1.08 -44.81
CA SER A 65 16.10 -0.03 -43.88
C SER A 65 15.57 -0.37 -42.49
N HIS A 66 16.35 -1.09 -41.70
CA HIS A 66 16.26 -0.97 -40.25
C HIS A 66 16.79 0.43 -39.92
N ARG A 67 15.92 1.39 -39.79
CA ARG A 67 16.22 2.60 -39.05
C ARG A 67 16.46 2.14 -37.63
N SER A 68 17.73 1.94 -37.27
CA SER A 68 18.17 1.94 -35.88
C SER A 68 17.59 3.23 -35.29
N ALA A 69 16.76 3.10 -34.25
CA ALA A 69 16.46 4.25 -33.41
C ALA A 69 17.81 4.86 -33.01
N PRO A 70 17.98 6.18 -33.08
CA PRO A 70 19.21 6.80 -32.66
C PRO A 70 19.53 6.31 -31.24
N ALA A 71 20.75 5.79 -31.04
CA ALA A 71 21.25 5.49 -29.72
C ALA A 71 21.05 6.76 -28.88
N ALA A 72 20.37 6.63 -27.74
CA ALA A 72 20.19 7.74 -26.84
C ALA A 72 21.56 8.32 -26.51
N ASP A 73 21.69 9.63 -26.71
CA ASP A 73 22.94 10.35 -26.48
C ASP A 73 23.43 10.08 -25.05
N PRO A 74 24.67 9.60 -24.83
CA PRO A 74 25.20 9.35 -23.48
C PRO A 74 25.13 10.58 -22.56
N GLU A 75 25.15 11.79 -23.12
CA GLU A 75 24.98 13.03 -22.39
C GLU A 75 23.55 13.25 -21.88
N SER A 76 22.52 12.71 -22.57
CA SER A 76 21.13 12.83 -22.09
C SER A 76 20.86 11.93 -20.86
N ALA A 77 21.63 10.87 -20.69
CA ALA A 77 21.55 9.99 -19.51
C ALA A 77 22.15 10.67 -18.25
N ALA A 78 23.11 11.56 -18.41
CA ALA A 78 23.73 12.30 -17.32
C ALA A 78 22.81 13.34 -16.68
N VAL A 79 21.78 13.81 -17.39
CA VAL A 79 20.82 14.81 -16.91
C VAL A 79 19.79 14.22 -15.94
N SER A 80 19.58 12.89 -15.93
CA SER A 80 18.58 12.25 -15.07
C SER A 80 18.97 12.03 -13.61
N GLY A 81 20.23 12.27 -13.23
CA GLY A 81 20.75 12.10 -11.85
C GLY A 81 20.55 10.69 -11.26
N ARG A 82 20.25 9.69 -12.09
CA ARG A 82 20.10 8.30 -11.67
C ARG A 82 21.46 7.61 -11.74
N THR A 83 21.90 7.05 -10.61
CA THR A 83 23.01 6.09 -10.64
C THR A 83 22.53 4.85 -11.39
N PRO A 84 23.22 4.40 -12.44
CA PRO A 84 22.86 3.17 -13.14
C PRO A 84 22.80 2.01 -12.13
N ILE A 85 21.76 1.18 -12.25
CA ILE A 85 21.74 -0.09 -11.50
C ILE A 85 22.87 -0.92 -12.08
N ALA A 86 23.87 -1.24 -11.24
CA ALA A 86 25.01 -2.03 -11.68
C ALA A 86 24.54 -3.43 -12.15
N GLY A 87 24.98 -3.84 -13.33
CA GLY A 87 24.96 -5.23 -13.70
C GLY A 87 24.20 -5.66 -14.95
N TYR A 88 23.32 -4.86 -15.55
CA TYR A 88 22.67 -5.21 -16.82
C TYR A 88 22.13 -4.01 -17.59
N ASP A 89 22.09 -4.15 -18.92
CA ASP A 89 21.45 -3.21 -19.83
C ASP A 89 20.18 -3.84 -20.40
N ARG A 90 19.07 -3.13 -20.29
CA ARG A 90 17.83 -3.58 -20.91
C ARG A 90 17.85 -3.29 -22.41
N PRO A 91 17.49 -4.26 -23.28
CA PRO A 91 17.53 -4.08 -24.74
C PRO A 91 16.38 -3.19 -25.24
N ALA A 92 15.37 -2.95 -24.43
CA ALA A 92 14.19 -2.15 -24.76
C ALA A 92 13.59 -1.49 -23.50
N ALA A 93 12.73 -0.50 -23.69
CA ALA A 93 12.09 0.31 -22.67
C ALA A 93 13.09 1.14 -21.84
N HIS A 94 12.63 1.74 -20.76
CA HIS A 94 13.47 2.60 -19.93
C HIS A 94 14.54 1.81 -19.20
N PRO A 95 15.84 2.20 -19.25
CA PRO A 95 16.94 1.42 -18.66
C PRO A 95 16.83 1.22 -17.15
N TYR A 96 16.11 2.10 -16.45
CA TYR A 96 15.95 2.03 -14.99
C TYR A 96 14.67 1.31 -14.53
N GLN A 97 13.90 0.76 -15.45
CA GLN A 97 12.72 -0.04 -15.13
C GLN A 97 13.15 -1.38 -14.52
N SER A 98 12.59 -1.73 -13.34
CA SER A 98 13.02 -2.94 -12.60
C SER A 98 12.67 -4.24 -13.32
N ARG A 99 11.54 -4.26 -14.04
CA ARG A 99 11.03 -5.39 -14.83
C ARG A 99 10.10 -4.91 -15.93
N SER A 100 9.77 -5.79 -16.88
CA SER A 100 8.71 -5.51 -17.84
C SER A 100 7.34 -5.50 -17.15
N ALA A 101 6.42 -4.67 -17.65
CA ALA A 101 5.01 -4.80 -17.29
C ALA A 101 4.50 -6.19 -17.69
N ILE A 102 3.62 -6.77 -16.90
CA ILE A 102 2.95 -8.03 -17.22
C ILE A 102 1.84 -7.71 -18.23
N ILE A 103 1.83 -8.43 -19.36
CA ILE A 103 0.76 -8.28 -20.36
C ILE A 103 -0.06 -9.56 -20.40
N ALA A 104 -1.38 -9.44 -20.33
CA ALA A 104 -2.30 -10.57 -20.37
C ALA A 104 -3.59 -10.22 -21.11
N LYS A 105 -4.22 -11.23 -21.70
CA LYS A 105 -5.47 -11.05 -22.47
C LYS A 105 -6.72 -11.17 -21.60
N ASN A 106 -6.75 -12.15 -20.69
CA ASN A 106 -8.00 -12.55 -20.03
C ASN A 106 -8.15 -11.98 -18.62
N GLY A 107 -7.07 -11.82 -17.87
CA GLY A 107 -7.15 -11.29 -16.52
C GLY A 107 -5.79 -11.10 -15.88
N ILE A 108 -5.69 -10.17 -14.94
CA ILE A 108 -4.50 -9.92 -14.12
C ILE A 108 -4.89 -9.77 -12.66
N VAL A 109 -4.05 -10.31 -11.79
CA VAL A 109 -4.03 -10.07 -10.35
C VAL A 109 -2.71 -9.41 -9.99
N ALA A 110 -2.72 -8.29 -9.28
CA ALA A 110 -1.53 -7.60 -8.80
C ALA A 110 -1.65 -7.33 -7.29
N THR A 111 -0.71 -7.84 -6.50
CA THR A 111 -0.68 -7.71 -5.04
C THR A 111 0.73 -7.44 -4.53
N SER A 112 0.85 -7.08 -3.24
CA SER A 112 2.15 -6.90 -2.57
C SER A 112 2.85 -8.23 -2.20
N GLN A 113 2.20 -9.40 -2.46
CA GLN A 113 2.70 -10.70 -2.03
C GLN A 113 2.43 -11.80 -3.08
N PRO A 114 3.46 -12.55 -3.55
CA PRO A 114 3.32 -13.49 -4.67
C PRO A 114 2.32 -14.62 -4.44
N LEU A 115 2.23 -15.17 -3.21
CA LEU A 115 1.29 -16.26 -2.89
C LEU A 115 -0.16 -15.78 -2.99
N ALA A 116 -0.44 -14.55 -2.60
CA ALA A 116 -1.76 -13.94 -2.76
C ALA A 116 -2.10 -13.71 -4.24
N THR A 117 -1.12 -13.26 -5.04
CA THR A 117 -1.30 -13.12 -6.49
C THR A 117 -1.65 -14.45 -7.15
N GLN A 118 -0.96 -15.54 -6.78
CA GLN A 118 -1.25 -16.88 -7.28
C GLN A 118 -2.64 -17.36 -6.91
N ALA A 119 -3.04 -17.19 -5.64
CA ALA A 119 -4.38 -17.59 -5.18
C ALA A 119 -5.49 -16.87 -5.96
N GLY A 120 -5.36 -15.55 -6.18
CA GLY A 120 -6.31 -14.80 -6.99
C GLY A 120 -6.33 -15.25 -8.47
N LEU A 121 -5.15 -15.50 -9.05
CA LEU A 121 -5.05 -15.97 -10.44
C LEU A 121 -5.68 -17.35 -10.64
N ASP A 122 -5.51 -18.25 -9.67
CA ASP A 122 -6.14 -19.58 -9.71
C ASP A 122 -7.68 -19.49 -9.68
N VAL A 123 -8.22 -18.54 -8.91
CA VAL A 123 -9.68 -18.29 -8.90
C VAL A 123 -10.14 -17.80 -10.27
N LEU A 124 -9.44 -16.83 -10.89
CA LEU A 124 -9.79 -16.35 -12.25
C LEU A 124 -9.75 -17.49 -13.27
N ARG A 125 -8.70 -18.33 -13.26
CA ARG A 125 -8.54 -19.47 -14.19
C ARG A 125 -9.61 -20.53 -14.02
N ARG A 126 -10.14 -20.69 -12.80
CA ARG A 126 -11.27 -21.60 -12.51
C ARG A 126 -12.64 -20.98 -12.82
N GLY A 127 -12.68 -19.80 -13.44
CA GLY A 127 -13.90 -19.12 -13.88
C GLY A 127 -14.56 -18.23 -12.83
N GLY A 128 -13.86 -17.89 -11.74
CA GLY A 128 -14.26 -16.82 -10.82
C GLY A 128 -14.07 -15.44 -11.47
N ASN A 129 -14.78 -14.44 -10.98
CA ASN A 129 -14.69 -13.07 -11.45
C ASN A 129 -13.67 -12.25 -10.62
N ALA A 130 -13.57 -10.94 -10.92
CA ALA A 130 -12.63 -10.04 -10.25
C ALA A 130 -12.84 -9.94 -8.73
N VAL A 131 -14.10 -10.05 -8.26
CA VAL A 131 -14.43 -10.03 -6.83
C VAL A 131 -13.97 -11.33 -6.15
N ASP A 132 -14.30 -12.48 -6.70
CA ASP A 132 -13.92 -13.78 -6.13
C ASP A 132 -12.40 -13.87 -5.98
N ALA A 133 -11.66 -13.44 -7.02
CA ALA A 133 -10.22 -13.46 -7.04
C ALA A 133 -9.59 -12.44 -6.06
N ALA A 134 -10.17 -11.24 -5.97
CA ALA A 134 -9.70 -10.21 -5.03
C ALA A 134 -9.90 -10.65 -3.57
N LEU A 135 -11.04 -11.27 -3.25
CA LEU A 135 -11.32 -11.76 -1.91
C LEU A 135 -10.40 -12.95 -1.53
N ALA A 136 -10.18 -13.89 -2.44
CA ALA A 136 -9.27 -15.01 -2.22
C ALA A 136 -7.81 -14.52 -2.04
N ALA A 137 -7.35 -13.58 -2.87
CA ALA A 137 -6.04 -12.95 -2.71
C ALA A 137 -5.94 -12.19 -1.38
N ASN A 138 -7.00 -11.44 -1.00
CA ASN A 138 -7.00 -10.71 0.27
C ASN A 138 -7.01 -11.66 1.48
N ALA A 139 -7.74 -12.77 1.44
CA ALA A 139 -7.70 -13.77 2.50
C ALA A 139 -6.30 -14.37 2.68
N VAL A 140 -5.59 -14.68 1.58
CA VAL A 140 -4.21 -15.18 1.63
C VAL A 140 -3.25 -14.11 2.17
N ILE A 141 -3.36 -12.85 1.72
CA ILE A 141 -2.42 -11.81 2.12
C ILE A 141 -2.53 -11.49 3.62
N THR A 142 -3.72 -11.65 4.24
CA THR A 142 -3.88 -11.51 5.69
C THR A 142 -3.14 -12.59 6.49
N VAL A 143 -2.83 -13.73 5.87
CA VAL A 143 -1.98 -14.79 6.44
C VAL A 143 -0.51 -14.45 6.24
N THR A 144 -0.15 -14.00 5.03
CA THR A 144 1.25 -13.90 4.57
C THR A 144 1.89 -12.54 4.84
N GLU A 145 1.10 -11.50 5.13
CA GLU A 145 1.57 -10.15 5.47
C GLU A 145 0.87 -9.61 6.75
N PRO A 146 0.93 -10.34 7.89
CA PRO A 146 0.11 -10.05 9.08
C PRO A 146 0.48 -8.76 9.81
N MET A 147 1.65 -8.15 9.53
CA MET A 147 2.00 -6.85 10.08
C MET A 147 1.25 -5.70 9.43
N SER A 148 0.80 -5.87 8.19
CA SER A 148 0.19 -4.79 7.40
C SER A 148 -1.33 -4.90 7.35
N CYS A 149 -1.87 -6.11 7.47
CA CYS A 149 -3.29 -6.39 7.26
C CYS A 149 -3.78 -7.59 8.07
N GLY A 150 -5.10 -7.80 8.10
CA GLY A 150 -5.74 -8.90 8.81
C GLY A 150 -7.25 -8.69 8.92
N ILE A 151 -7.99 -9.77 9.16
CA ILE A 151 -9.46 -9.70 9.35
C ILE A 151 -9.90 -8.95 10.62
N GLY A 152 -8.96 -8.59 11.47
CA GLY A 152 -9.17 -7.65 12.58
C GLY A 152 -9.07 -6.18 12.20
N GLY A 153 -9.03 -5.87 10.91
CA GLY A 153 -8.95 -4.52 10.34
C GLY A 153 -10.12 -4.14 9.46
N ASP A 154 -9.89 -3.15 8.61
CA ASP A 154 -10.89 -2.49 7.76
C ASP A 154 -10.58 -2.67 6.27
N LEU A 155 -11.61 -2.49 5.44
CA LEU A 155 -11.57 -2.67 3.99
C LEU A 155 -12.24 -1.50 3.28
N PHE A 156 -11.61 -0.99 2.20
CA PHE A 156 -12.25 -0.09 1.23
C PHE A 156 -12.11 -0.64 -0.18
N VAL A 157 -13.15 -0.47 -1.00
CA VAL A 157 -13.18 -0.99 -2.38
C VAL A 157 -13.75 0.03 -3.34
N LEU A 158 -13.15 0.14 -4.51
CA LEU A 158 -13.75 0.66 -5.74
C LEU A 158 -13.94 -0.52 -6.71
N TYR A 159 -15.18 -0.78 -7.11
CA TYR A 159 -15.51 -1.87 -8.01
C TYR A 159 -16.18 -1.35 -9.28
N TRP A 160 -15.56 -1.61 -10.42
CA TRP A 160 -16.15 -1.36 -11.73
C TRP A 160 -16.91 -2.61 -12.20
N ASP A 161 -18.20 -2.47 -12.39
CA ASP A 161 -19.04 -3.50 -13.00
C ASP A 161 -19.20 -3.19 -14.51
N GLN A 162 -18.57 -4.00 -15.33
CA GLN A 162 -18.61 -3.82 -16.79
C GLN A 162 -20.00 -4.04 -17.38
N LYS A 163 -20.86 -4.82 -16.74
CA LYS A 163 -22.22 -5.06 -17.19
C LYS A 163 -23.08 -3.80 -17.08
N THR A 164 -22.99 -3.10 -15.96
CA THR A 164 -23.73 -1.86 -15.72
C THR A 164 -22.97 -0.60 -16.16
N LYS A 165 -21.66 -0.72 -16.42
CA LYS A 165 -20.72 0.40 -16.70
C LYS A 165 -20.74 1.43 -15.54
N GLN A 166 -20.80 0.96 -14.33
CA GLN A 166 -20.83 1.78 -13.12
C GLN A 166 -19.69 1.45 -12.17
N LEU A 167 -19.18 2.48 -11.51
CA LEU A 167 -18.20 2.37 -10.45
C LEU A 167 -18.94 2.42 -9.10
N TYR A 168 -18.75 1.39 -8.28
CA TYR A 168 -19.32 1.26 -6.94
C TYR A 168 -18.23 1.48 -5.90
N GLY A 169 -18.59 2.12 -4.80
CA GLY A 169 -17.71 2.34 -3.65
C GLY A 169 -18.21 1.59 -2.43
N LEU A 170 -17.32 0.88 -1.72
CA LEU A 170 -17.63 0.20 -0.47
C LEU A 170 -16.72 0.72 0.64
N ASN A 171 -17.33 1.20 1.73
CA ASN A 171 -16.67 1.61 2.96
C ASN A 171 -16.93 0.56 4.04
N GLY A 172 -15.96 -0.33 4.26
CA GLY A 172 -15.96 -1.32 5.32
C GLY A 172 -15.10 -0.89 6.51
N SER A 173 -15.17 0.36 6.94
CA SER A 173 -14.48 0.82 8.14
C SER A 173 -15.33 0.64 9.40
N GLY A 174 -14.66 0.28 10.49
CA GLY A 174 -15.31 0.02 11.77
C GLY A 174 -15.61 1.27 12.59
N ARG A 175 -16.59 1.14 13.48
CA ARG A 175 -17.00 2.21 14.41
C ARG A 175 -16.36 2.02 15.78
N SER A 176 -16.19 3.12 16.52
CA SER A 176 -15.75 3.09 17.92
C SER A 176 -16.74 2.35 18.80
N PRO A 177 -16.29 1.72 19.91
CA PRO A 177 -17.19 1.12 20.88
C PRO A 177 -18.16 2.15 21.47
N LYS A 178 -19.45 1.80 21.61
CA LYS A 178 -20.49 2.68 22.18
C LYS A 178 -20.19 3.12 23.61
N LYS A 179 -19.42 2.33 24.36
CA LYS A 179 -19.03 2.64 25.73
C LYS A 179 -17.74 3.48 25.84
N LEU A 180 -17.01 3.68 24.74
CA LEU A 180 -15.78 4.47 24.74
C LEU A 180 -16.10 5.95 24.43
N THR A 181 -15.87 6.82 25.41
CA THR A 181 -16.12 8.26 25.29
C THR A 181 -14.84 9.05 25.56
N ARG A 182 -14.81 10.33 25.16
CA ARG A 182 -13.72 11.25 25.52
C ARG A 182 -13.56 11.40 27.04
N LYS A 183 -14.67 11.37 27.78
CA LYS A 183 -14.66 11.39 29.25
C LYS A 183 -13.87 10.21 29.82
N VAL A 184 -14.11 9.00 29.33
CA VAL A 184 -13.39 7.79 29.72
C VAL A 184 -11.88 7.93 29.47
N ILE A 185 -11.48 8.49 28.33
CA ILE A 185 -10.06 8.74 28.01
C ILE A 185 -9.45 9.78 28.96
N ALA A 186 -10.17 10.85 29.23
CA ALA A 186 -9.73 11.92 30.13
C ALA A 186 -9.60 11.45 31.59
N GLU A 187 -10.51 10.60 32.08
CA GLU A 187 -10.46 10.00 33.42
C GLU A 187 -9.23 9.10 33.61
N GLN A 188 -8.65 8.57 32.54
CA GLN A 188 -7.38 7.84 32.56
C GLN A 188 -6.15 8.75 32.48
N GLY A 189 -6.33 10.08 32.44
CA GLY A 189 -5.24 11.06 32.36
C GLY A 189 -4.56 11.11 30.98
N LEU A 190 -5.21 10.59 29.94
CA LEU A 190 -4.64 10.51 28.60
C LEU A 190 -5.01 11.76 27.78
N SER A 191 -4.01 12.36 27.13
CA SER A 191 -4.19 13.45 26.15
C SER A 191 -4.35 12.96 24.72
N GLN A 192 -4.06 11.68 24.46
CA GLN A 192 -4.20 11.00 23.17
C GLN A 192 -4.61 9.55 23.40
N ILE A 193 -5.29 8.94 22.43
CA ILE A 193 -5.58 7.50 22.45
C ILE A 193 -4.28 6.75 22.13
N PRO A 194 -3.88 5.77 22.97
CA PRO A 194 -2.66 4.99 22.76
C PRO A 194 -2.69 4.22 21.43
N MET A 195 -1.53 4.09 20.77
CA MET A 195 -1.41 3.31 19.52
C MET A 195 -1.48 1.80 19.75
N SER A 196 -1.28 1.33 20.98
CA SER A 196 -1.30 -0.10 21.35
C SER A 196 -2.38 -0.37 22.39
N GLY A 197 -2.96 -1.56 22.33
CA GLY A 197 -3.93 -2.04 23.30
C GLY A 197 -5.38 -1.65 23.01
N PRO A 198 -6.30 -2.04 23.93
CA PRO A 198 -7.76 -2.04 23.69
C PRO A 198 -8.42 -0.66 23.49
N LEU A 199 -7.80 0.42 23.97
CA LEU A 199 -8.38 1.77 23.82
C LEU A 199 -8.36 2.28 22.36
N SER A 200 -7.46 1.71 21.54
CA SER A 200 -7.33 2.09 20.13
C SER A 200 -8.24 1.32 19.17
N TRP A 201 -9.04 0.40 19.68
CA TRP A 201 -9.85 -0.45 18.81
C TRP A 201 -11.07 0.26 18.24
N SER A 202 -11.36 -0.06 16.98
CA SER A 202 -12.68 0.05 16.36
C SER A 202 -13.13 -1.33 15.94
N VAL A 203 -14.44 -1.54 15.77
CA VAL A 203 -14.99 -2.83 15.32
C VAL A 203 -14.35 -3.20 13.99
N PRO A 204 -13.78 -4.42 13.82
CA PRO A 204 -13.20 -4.80 12.53
C PRO A 204 -14.26 -4.86 11.42
N GLY A 205 -14.03 -4.16 10.32
CA GLY A 205 -15.00 -4.11 9.21
C GLY A 205 -14.67 -5.01 8.01
N CYS A 206 -13.48 -5.60 7.99
CA CYS A 206 -12.98 -6.35 6.82
C CYS A 206 -13.91 -7.51 6.41
N VAL A 207 -14.33 -8.35 7.35
CA VAL A 207 -15.16 -9.55 7.05
C VAL A 207 -16.54 -9.15 6.55
N ASP A 208 -17.11 -8.08 7.08
CA ASP A 208 -18.38 -7.53 6.62
C ASP A 208 -18.26 -6.96 5.20
N GLY A 209 -17.19 -6.21 4.94
CA GLY A 209 -16.91 -5.71 3.60
C GLY A 209 -16.69 -6.83 2.58
N TRP A 210 -16.02 -7.93 2.95
CA TRP A 210 -15.93 -9.12 2.10
C TRP A 210 -17.32 -9.70 1.80
N HIS A 211 -18.15 -9.82 2.82
CA HIS A 211 -19.50 -10.36 2.67
C HIS A 211 -20.36 -9.49 1.75
N GLU A 212 -20.39 -8.18 1.97
CA GLU A 212 -21.14 -7.23 1.14
C GLU A 212 -20.71 -7.28 -0.32
N LEU A 213 -19.40 -7.28 -0.57
CA LEU A 213 -18.84 -7.34 -1.92
C LEU A 213 -19.17 -8.67 -2.60
N HIS A 214 -19.02 -9.78 -1.88
CA HIS A 214 -19.33 -11.13 -2.38
C HIS A 214 -20.82 -11.31 -2.67
N MET A 215 -21.70 -10.91 -1.76
CA MET A 215 -23.15 -11.07 -1.94
C MET A 215 -23.68 -10.30 -3.14
N ARG A 216 -23.08 -9.14 -3.44
CA ARG A 216 -23.54 -8.31 -4.54
C ARG A 216 -22.94 -8.70 -5.89
N PHE A 217 -21.67 -9.09 -5.93
CA PHE A 217 -20.92 -9.26 -7.16
C PHE A 217 -20.15 -10.59 -7.27
N GLY A 218 -20.06 -11.38 -6.21
CA GLY A 218 -19.37 -12.67 -6.23
C GLY A 218 -20.08 -13.68 -7.13
N SER A 219 -19.32 -14.58 -7.74
CA SER A 219 -19.83 -15.64 -8.62
C SER A 219 -19.51 -17.06 -8.12
N ARG A 220 -18.51 -17.19 -7.24
CA ARG A 220 -18.12 -18.48 -6.65
C ARG A 220 -18.72 -18.66 -5.25
N PRO A 221 -18.89 -19.90 -4.77
CA PRO A 221 -19.34 -20.14 -3.41
C PRO A 221 -18.43 -19.48 -2.36
N TRP A 222 -19.02 -18.82 -1.36
CA TRP A 222 -18.31 -18.13 -0.26
C TRP A 222 -17.17 -18.93 0.35
N LYS A 223 -17.38 -20.22 0.59
CA LYS A 223 -16.36 -21.10 1.17
C LYS A 223 -15.08 -21.23 0.34
N GLU A 224 -15.17 -21.09 -0.98
CA GLU A 224 -14.02 -21.22 -1.87
C GLU A 224 -13.01 -20.08 -1.72
N ILE A 225 -13.44 -18.90 -1.25
CA ILE A 225 -12.59 -17.73 -0.98
C ILE A 225 -11.48 -18.08 0.02
N PHE A 226 -11.78 -18.94 0.99
CA PHE A 226 -10.88 -19.23 2.11
C PHE A 226 -9.94 -20.41 1.87
N THR A 227 -10.11 -21.15 0.77
CA THR A 227 -9.40 -22.42 0.55
C THR A 227 -7.88 -22.25 0.66
N ALA A 228 -7.28 -21.39 -0.14
CA ALA A 228 -5.83 -21.17 -0.11
C ALA A 228 -5.35 -20.52 1.21
N ALA A 229 -6.15 -19.62 1.78
CA ALA A 229 -5.81 -18.98 3.06
C ALA A 229 -5.77 -19.97 4.22
N ILE A 230 -6.71 -20.93 4.26
CA ILE A 230 -6.73 -22.03 5.24
C ILE A 230 -5.50 -22.90 5.07
N GLU A 231 -5.17 -23.26 3.83
CA GLU A 231 -4.01 -24.09 3.47
C GLU A 231 -2.70 -23.45 3.96
N TYR A 232 -2.45 -22.18 3.59
CA TYR A 232 -1.26 -21.44 4.04
C TYR A 232 -1.20 -21.21 5.56
N ALA A 233 -2.35 -20.99 6.20
CA ALA A 233 -2.36 -20.80 7.65
C ALA A 233 -2.10 -22.11 8.41
N ASP A 234 -2.56 -23.23 7.92
CA ASP A 234 -2.49 -24.55 8.57
C ASP A 234 -1.19 -25.30 8.24
N GLU A 235 -0.88 -25.43 6.95
CA GLU A 235 0.33 -26.13 6.49
C GLU A 235 1.57 -25.25 6.55
N GLY A 236 1.38 -23.93 6.50
CA GLY A 236 2.42 -22.91 6.56
C GLY A 236 2.87 -22.40 5.20
N PHE A 237 3.54 -21.25 5.24
CA PHE A 237 4.10 -20.60 4.06
C PHE A 237 5.54 -20.14 4.34
N PRO A 238 6.44 -20.09 3.33
CA PRO A 238 7.77 -19.54 3.49
C PRO A 238 7.69 -18.01 3.61
N VAL A 239 8.24 -17.45 4.68
CA VAL A 239 8.29 -16.00 4.90
C VAL A 239 9.27 -15.37 3.92
N SER A 240 8.80 -14.36 3.17
CA SER A 240 9.60 -13.62 2.19
C SER A 240 10.51 -12.57 2.83
N GLU A 241 11.42 -12.00 2.06
CA GLU A 241 12.49 -11.11 2.57
C GLU A 241 11.94 -9.84 3.22
N ILE A 242 11.08 -9.10 2.52
CA ILE A 242 10.52 -7.83 3.03
C ILE A 242 9.59 -8.10 4.21
N ILE A 243 8.81 -9.19 4.17
CA ILE A 243 7.93 -9.61 5.26
C ILE A 243 8.73 -9.96 6.50
N ALA A 244 9.81 -10.73 6.38
CA ALA A 244 10.70 -11.08 7.51
C ALA A 244 11.27 -9.81 8.18
N ASN A 245 11.71 -8.83 7.38
CA ASN A 245 12.24 -7.57 7.89
C ASN A 245 11.17 -6.75 8.62
N GLY A 246 9.98 -6.60 8.04
CA GLY A 246 8.85 -5.91 8.67
C GLY A 246 8.38 -6.57 9.98
N TRP A 247 8.39 -7.92 10.02
CA TRP A 247 8.03 -8.67 11.22
C TRP A 247 8.97 -8.43 12.40
N GLN A 248 10.26 -8.34 12.12
CA GLN A 248 11.28 -8.02 13.13
C GLN A 248 10.99 -6.70 13.85
N GLY A 249 10.53 -5.68 13.12
CA GLY A 249 10.16 -4.38 13.67
C GLY A 249 9.05 -4.47 14.74
N GLY A 250 8.11 -5.41 14.62
CA GLY A 250 6.99 -5.61 15.55
C GLY A 250 7.30 -6.55 16.73
N ALA A 251 8.40 -7.30 16.69
CA ALA A 251 8.64 -8.40 17.63
C ALA A 251 8.66 -7.96 19.11
N ARG A 252 9.22 -6.78 19.40
CA ARG A 252 9.29 -6.24 20.77
C ARG A 252 7.90 -5.95 21.33
N SER A 253 7.04 -5.34 20.55
CA SER A 253 5.70 -4.92 20.96
C SER A 253 4.77 -6.12 21.14
N LEU A 254 4.89 -7.12 20.26
CA LEU A 254 4.11 -8.37 20.34
C LEU A 254 4.39 -9.15 21.62
N LYS A 255 5.59 -9.08 22.19
CA LYS A 255 5.94 -9.73 23.46
C LYS A 255 5.19 -9.20 24.67
N ALA A 256 4.65 -7.99 24.59
CA ALA A 256 3.87 -7.40 25.67
C ALA A 256 2.51 -8.11 25.87
N TRP A 257 2.03 -8.84 24.86
CA TRP A 257 0.74 -9.54 24.87
C TRP A 257 0.95 -11.04 24.64
N PRO A 258 0.66 -11.90 25.66
CA PRO A 258 0.94 -13.34 25.57
C PRO A 258 0.35 -14.03 24.34
N ASP A 259 -0.93 -13.74 24.00
CA ASP A 259 -1.60 -14.36 22.86
C ASP A 259 -0.99 -13.90 21.53
N SER A 260 -0.54 -12.65 21.45
CA SER A 260 0.16 -12.11 20.27
C SER A 260 1.55 -12.72 20.11
N ALA A 261 2.28 -12.85 21.22
CA ALA A 261 3.58 -13.52 21.22
C ALA A 261 3.45 -15.00 20.79
N HIS A 262 2.44 -15.71 21.33
CA HIS A 262 2.15 -17.08 20.94
C HIS A 262 1.82 -17.21 19.46
N THR A 263 1.01 -16.28 18.93
CA THR A 263 0.55 -16.31 17.52
C THR A 263 1.66 -15.94 16.53
N TYR A 264 2.43 -14.89 16.81
CA TYR A 264 3.31 -14.27 15.81
C TYR A 264 4.81 -14.44 16.06
N LEU A 265 5.21 -14.97 17.20
CA LEU A 265 6.62 -15.15 17.57
C LEU A 265 6.93 -16.65 17.85
N PRO A 266 6.98 -17.50 16.82
CA PRO A 266 7.35 -18.89 17.00
C PRO A 266 8.71 -18.98 17.69
N ASN A 267 8.81 -19.80 18.76
CA ASN A 267 10.02 -19.91 19.60
C ASN A 267 10.46 -18.57 20.24
N GLY A 268 9.53 -17.60 20.43
CA GLY A 268 9.80 -16.31 21.07
C GLY A 268 10.49 -15.26 20.20
N ALA A 269 10.63 -15.49 18.89
CA ALA A 269 11.26 -14.59 17.93
C ALA A 269 10.44 -14.44 16.64
N ALA A 270 10.63 -13.31 15.94
CA ALA A 270 10.08 -13.12 14.59
C ALA A 270 10.64 -14.17 13.63
N PRO A 271 9.82 -14.71 12.71
CA PRO A 271 10.31 -15.66 11.73
C PRO A 271 11.31 -14.99 10.77
N GLN A 272 12.29 -15.76 10.34
CA GLN A 272 13.30 -15.32 9.37
C GLN A 272 12.87 -15.64 7.93
N MET A 273 13.50 -14.98 6.96
CA MET A 273 13.32 -15.26 5.54
C MET A 273 13.52 -16.75 5.26
N GLY A 274 12.59 -17.35 4.50
CA GLY A 274 12.57 -18.78 4.15
C GLY A 274 12.04 -19.71 5.25
N GLN A 275 11.84 -19.23 6.46
CA GLN A 275 11.24 -20.01 7.53
C GLN A 275 9.76 -20.26 7.26
N ILE A 276 9.29 -21.49 7.49
CA ILE A 276 7.85 -21.82 7.39
C ILE A 276 7.13 -21.31 8.63
N PHE A 277 6.19 -20.42 8.40
CA PHE A 277 5.30 -19.89 9.44
C PHE A 277 3.91 -20.50 9.31
N ARG A 278 3.31 -20.85 10.44
CA ARG A 278 1.95 -21.41 10.57
C ARG A 278 1.13 -20.61 11.58
N ASN A 279 -0.16 -20.53 11.32
CA ASN A 279 -1.13 -19.91 12.22
C ASN A 279 -2.43 -20.76 12.29
N PRO A 280 -2.40 -21.88 13.03
CA PRO A 280 -3.54 -22.80 13.11
C PRO A 280 -4.80 -22.16 13.71
N ASN A 281 -4.64 -21.15 14.56
CA ASN A 281 -5.77 -20.40 15.11
C ASN A 281 -6.49 -19.60 14.02
N LEU A 282 -5.75 -18.93 13.13
CA LEU A 282 -6.33 -18.22 11.98
C LEU A 282 -6.97 -19.20 10.98
N ALA A 283 -6.34 -20.37 10.74
CA ALA A 283 -6.94 -21.42 9.93
C ALA A 283 -8.29 -21.89 10.50
N ALA A 284 -8.40 -22.08 11.82
CA ALA A 284 -9.65 -22.42 12.49
C ALA A 284 -10.70 -21.32 12.35
N THR A 285 -10.29 -20.05 12.48
CA THR A 285 -11.17 -18.90 12.25
C THR A 285 -11.69 -18.86 10.81
N TYR A 286 -10.84 -19.09 9.80
CA TYR A 286 -11.26 -19.14 8.40
C TYR A 286 -12.16 -20.32 8.08
N ARG A 287 -11.93 -21.50 8.64
CA ARG A 287 -12.86 -22.63 8.50
C ARG A 287 -14.25 -22.28 9.02
N ARG A 288 -14.32 -21.57 10.14
CA ARG A 288 -15.57 -21.11 10.72
C ARG A 288 -16.27 -20.07 9.85
N LEU A 289 -15.53 -19.09 9.31
CA LEU A 289 -16.08 -18.13 8.36
C LEU A 289 -16.56 -18.79 7.06
N ALA A 290 -15.85 -19.81 6.59
CA ALA A 290 -16.23 -20.58 5.41
C ALA A 290 -17.53 -21.40 5.61
N SER A 291 -17.75 -21.95 6.82
CA SER A 291 -18.95 -22.77 7.14
C SER A 291 -20.14 -21.94 7.59
N ASP A 292 -19.92 -20.98 8.49
CA ASP A 292 -21.00 -20.29 9.23
C ASP A 292 -21.23 -18.85 8.72
N GLY A 293 -20.42 -18.40 7.75
CA GLY A 293 -20.54 -17.09 7.12
C GLY A 293 -20.15 -15.90 8.02
N ARG A 294 -20.60 -14.72 7.62
CA ARG A 294 -20.36 -13.43 8.29
C ARG A 294 -20.75 -13.44 9.78
N ASP A 295 -21.87 -14.05 10.09
CA ASP A 295 -22.42 -14.04 11.46
C ASP A 295 -21.55 -14.77 12.47
N ALA A 296 -20.69 -15.69 12.03
CA ALA A 296 -19.65 -16.27 12.90
C ALA A 296 -18.73 -15.21 13.51
N PHE A 297 -18.45 -14.13 12.75
CA PHE A 297 -17.58 -13.03 13.20
C PHE A 297 -18.34 -12.01 14.05
N TYR A 298 -19.54 -11.57 13.62
CA TYR A 298 -20.21 -10.43 14.24
C TYR A 298 -21.26 -10.79 15.29
N ARG A 299 -21.81 -12.00 15.26
CA ARG A 299 -22.84 -12.47 16.21
C ARG A 299 -22.48 -13.79 16.87
N GLY A 300 -21.45 -14.44 16.34
CA GLY A 300 -21.01 -15.76 16.69
C GLY A 300 -19.90 -15.81 17.75
N PRO A 301 -19.17 -16.92 17.77
CA PRO A 301 -18.13 -17.16 18.78
C PRO A 301 -16.93 -16.25 18.65
N ILE A 302 -16.61 -15.74 17.45
CA ILE A 302 -15.47 -14.82 17.25
C ILE A 302 -15.72 -13.49 17.98
N ALA A 303 -16.92 -12.89 17.80
CA ALA A 303 -17.31 -11.69 18.54
C ALA A 303 -17.26 -11.90 20.05
N ARG A 304 -17.78 -13.05 20.54
CA ARG A 304 -17.76 -13.37 21.98
C ARG A 304 -16.33 -13.41 22.54
N GLU A 305 -15.42 -14.08 21.87
CA GLU A 305 -14.01 -14.18 22.28
C GLU A 305 -13.32 -12.81 22.33
N ILE A 306 -13.54 -11.96 21.31
CA ILE A 306 -12.99 -10.60 21.27
C ILE A 306 -13.57 -9.74 22.39
N VAL A 307 -14.87 -9.78 22.63
CA VAL A 307 -15.54 -8.98 23.66
C VAL A 307 -15.12 -9.41 25.07
N GLU A 308 -15.05 -10.71 25.33
CA GLU A 308 -14.57 -11.23 26.61
C GLU A 308 -13.12 -10.82 26.89
N PHE A 309 -12.27 -10.93 25.88
CA PHE A 309 -10.88 -10.47 25.98
C PHE A 309 -10.82 -8.96 26.22
N SER A 310 -11.60 -8.17 25.48
CA SER A 310 -11.71 -6.71 25.65
C SER A 310 -12.04 -6.33 27.09
N GLN A 311 -13.08 -6.92 27.66
CA GLN A 311 -13.54 -6.62 29.02
C GLN A 311 -12.49 -6.98 30.08
N LYS A 312 -11.76 -8.08 29.90
CA LYS A 312 -10.69 -8.49 30.82
C LYS A 312 -9.47 -7.58 30.77
N ASN A 313 -9.23 -6.90 29.67
CA ASN A 313 -8.01 -6.12 29.42
C ASN A 313 -8.27 -4.60 29.32
N GLY A 314 -9.37 -4.11 29.88
CA GLY A 314 -9.68 -2.67 29.95
C GLY A 314 -10.18 -2.06 28.66
N GLY A 315 -10.68 -2.88 27.74
CA GLY A 315 -11.36 -2.43 26.52
C GLY A 315 -12.87 -2.23 26.73
N TYR A 316 -13.51 -1.63 25.75
CA TYR A 316 -14.88 -1.15 25.83
C TYR A 316 -15.85 -1.83 24.86
N PHE A 317 -15.44 -2.87 24.15
CA PHE A 317 -16.32 -3.61 23.25
C PHE A 317 -17.47 -4.29 23.98
N SER A 318 -18.63 -4.29 23.33
CA SER A 318 -19.81 -5.08 23.67
C SER A 318 -20.23 -5.93 22.46
N LEU A 319 -21.03 -6.97 22.69
CA LEU A 319 -21.60 -7.78 21.58
C LEU A 319 -22.50 -6.95 20.66
N GLU A 320 -23.12 -5.91 21.19
CA GLU A 320 -23.96 -4.99 20.42
C GLU A 320 -23.14 -4.21 19.37
N ASP A 321 -21.90 -3.76 19.70
CA ASP A 321 -21.01 -3.07 18.77
C ASP A 321 -20.72 -3.93 17.53
N PHE A 322 -20.53 -5.23 17.72
CA PHE A 322 -20.32 -6.18 16.64
C PHE A 322 -21.62 -6.48 15.88
N ALA A 323 -22.71 -6.77 16.59
CA ALA A 323 -23.98 -7.18 15.98
C ALA A 323 -24.60 -6.09 15.08
N GLU A 324 -24.37 -4.83 15.38
CA GLU A 324 -24.86 -3.68 14.62
C GLU A 324 -23.87 -3.21 13.54
N HIS A 325 -22.66 -3.75 13.50
CA HIS A 325 -21.69 -3.35 12.48
C HIS A 325 -22.18 -3.68 11.08
N HIS A 326 -22.03 -2.73 10.16
CA HIS A 326 -22.30 -2.86 8.73
C HIS A 326 -21.34 -1.98 7.92
N SER A 327 -21.02 -2.44 6.73
CA SER A 327 -20.32 -1.68 5.71
C SER A 327 -21.32 -0.87 4.87
N ASP A 328 -20.87 0.27 4.32
CA ASP A 328 -21.76 1.13 3.54
C ASP A 328 -21.35 1.19 2.08
N TRP A 329 -22.32 1.01 1.19
CA TRP A 329 -22.18 1.36 -0.21
C TRP A 329 -22.25 2.87 -0.34
N VAL A 330 -21.17 3.49 -0.81
CA VAL A 330 -21.02 4.94 -0.94
C VAL A 330 -20.82 5.35 -2.40
N GLN A 331 -21.28 6.54 -2.76
CA GLN A 331 -21.04 7.08 -4.09
C GLN A 331 -19.59 7.56 -4.22
N PRO A 332 -18.77 6.99 -5.14
CA PRO A 332 -17.44 7.51 -5.40
C PRO A 332 -17.46 8.96 -5.89
N VAL A 333 -16.43 9.70 -5.57
CA VAL A 333 -16.22 11.10 -6.00
C VAL A 333 -15.05 11.20 -6.95
N LYS A 334 -15.04 12.21 -7.82
CA LYS A 334 -14.04 12.33 -8.88
C LYS A 334 -13.58 13.77 -9.11
N THR A 335 -12.43 13.88 -9.74
CA THR A 335 -11.99 15.09 -10.45
C THR A 335 -11.51 14.73 -11.85
N GLU A 336 -11.46 15.71 -12.74
CA GLU A 336 -10.86 15.56 -14.05
C GLU A 336 -9.39 15.97 -13.99
N PHE A 337 -8.50 15.14 -14.54
CA PHE A 337 -7.08 15.45 -14.66
C PHE A 337 -6.54 14.90 -15.99
N ARG A 338 -6.08 15.81 -16.87
CA ARG A 338 -5.49 15.46 -18.19
C ARG A 338 -6.39 14.56 -19.06
N GLY A 339 -7.66 14.88 -19.13
CA GLY A 339 -8.65 14.13 -19.93
C GLY A 339 -9.03 12.77 -19.35
N CYS A 340 -8.73 12.55 -18.09
CA CYS A 340 -9.13 11.35 -17.35
C CYS A 340 -9.91 11.74 -16.10
N GLU A 341 -10.89 10.93 -15.74
CA GLU A 341 -11.61 11.04 -14.46
C GLU A 341 -10.92 10.19 -13.42
N VAL A 342 -10.42 10.83 -12.37
CA VAL A 342 -9.76 10.17 -11.22
C VAL A 342 -10.77 10.03 -10.10
N TRP A 343 -11.02 8.80 -9.66
CA TRP A 343 -12.04 8.45 -8.70
C TRP A 343 -11.45 8.05 -7.35
N GLN A 344 -12.14 8.46 -6.28
CA GLN A 344 -11.81 8.12 -4.89
C GLN A 344 -13.08 7.87 -4.09
N LEU A 345 -12.94 7.25 -2.89
CA LEU A 345 -14.04 7.20 -1.93
C LEU A 345 -14.15 8.52 -1.16
N PRO A 346 -15.38 8.91 -0.77
CA PRO A 346 -15.59 10.06 0.12
C PRO A 346 -15.00 9.80 1.52
N PRO A 347 -14.92 10.81 2.41
CA PRO A 347 -14.57 10.63 3.83
C PRO A 347 -15.51 9.61 4.52
N ASN A 348 -15.08 8.96 5.58
CA ASN A 348 -13.98 9.19 6.53
C ASN A 348 -12.56 8.89 6.03
N GLY A 349 -12.38 8.37 4.81
CA GLY A 349 -11.08 8.14 4.18
C GLY A 349 -10.41 9.43 3.69
N GLN A 350 -9.12 9.31 3.27
CA GLN A 350 -8.33 10.46 2.79
C GLN A 350 -8.29 10.60 1.26
N GLY A 351 -9.20 9.96 0.52
CA GLY A 351 -9.20 9.96 -0.94
C GLY A 351 -9.28 11.34 -1.58
N LEU A 352 -10.04 12.25 -1.00
CA LEU A 352 -10.15 13.63 -1.49
C LEU A 352 -8.78 14.33 -1.60
N ALA A 353 -7.80 13.98 -0.76
CA ALA A 353 -6.47 14.60 -0.81
C ALA A 353 -5.74 14.31 -2.12
N VAL A 354 -5.97 13.15 -2.76
CA VAL A 354 -5.48 12.87 -4.13
C VAL A 354 -6.08 13.86 -5.11
N LEU A 355 -7.41 14.00 -5.08
CA LEU A 355 -8.16 14.87 -6.00
C LEU A 355 -7.77 16.35 -5.80
N GLN A 356 -7.60 16.78 -4.54
CA GLN A 356 -7.15 18.14 -4.23
C GLN A 356 -5.72 18.41 -4.73
N ILE A 357 -4.77 17.48 -4.54
CA ILE A 357 -3.39 17.64 -5.06
C ILE A 357 -3.42 17.77 -6.59
N LEU A 358 -4.18 16.93 -7.28
CA LEU A 358 -4.29 16.98 -8.74
C LEU A 358 -4.94 18.30 -9.21
N ASN A 359 -5.99 18.76 -8.54
CA ASN A 359 -6.67 20.02 -8.85
C ASN A 359 -5.78 21.25 -8.62
N LEU A 360 -4.97 21.26 -7.54
CA LEU A 360 -4.00 22.32 -7.25
C LEU A 360 -2.91 22.41 -8.32
N LEU A 361 -2.63 21.31 -9.02
CA LEU A 361 -1.63 21.21 -10.07
C LEU A 361 -2.25 21.24 -11.50
N ALA A 362 -3.57 21.33 -11.63
CA ALA A 362 -4.28 21.18 -12.91
C ALA A 362 -3.84 22.20 -13.97
N ASP A 363 -3.67 23.47 -13.57
CA ASP A 363 -3.28 24.55 -14.46
C ASP A 363 -1.75 24.69 -14.65
N GLN A 364 -0.94 23.78 -14.08
CA GLN A 364 0.52 23.81 -14.16
C GLN A 364 1.01 22.99 -15.37
N ASP A 365 1.95 23.55 -16.14
CA ASP A 365 2.68 22.78 -17.16
C ASP A 365 3.80 21.96 -16.49
N LEU A 366 3.43 20.75 -16.03
CA LEU A 366 4.39 19.84 -15.42
C LEU A 366 5.20 19.07 -16.47
N ARG A 367 4.62 18.87 -17.66
CA ARG A 367 5.23 18.11 -18.75
C ARG A 367 6.55 18.73 -19.22
N SER A 368 6.58 20.03 -19.38
CA SER A 368 7.80 20.75 -19.79
C SER A 368 8.93 20.68 -18.77
N LEU A 369 8.59 20.45 -17.48
CA LEU A 369 9.57 20.32 -16.42
C LEU A 369 10.22 18.92 -16.42
N GLY A 370 9.43 17.88 -16.63
CA GLY A 370 9.87 16.49 -16.55
C GLY A 370 9.90 15.90 -15.14
N ALA A 371 9.94 14.57 -15.10
CA ALA A 371 10.03 13.81 -13.86
C ALA A 371 11.35 14.10 -13.13
N GLY A 372 11.30 14.31 -11.81
CA GLY A 372 12.48 14.58 -10.99
C GLY A 372 12.98 16.03 -11.00
N HIS A 373 12.41 16.91 -11.82
CA HIS A 373 12.78 18.32 -11.85
C HIS A 373 12.45 19.03 -10.52
N PRO A 374 13.36 19.85 -9.95
CA PRO A 374 13.16 20.44 -8.63
C PRO A 374 11.92 21.33 -8.53
N GLU A 375 11.56 22.02 -9.60
CA GLU A 375 10.35 22.85 -9.64
C GLU A 375 9.08 22.00 -9.59
N TYR A 376 9.03 20.85 -10.28
CA TYR A 376 7.93 19.91 -10.15
C TYR A 376 7.77 19.42 -8.73
N LEU A 377 8.87 18.94 -8.11
CA LEU A 377 8.83 18.45 -6.73
C LEU A 377 8.37 19.55 -5.77
N HIS A 378 8.89 20.77 -5.91
CA HIS A 378 8.50 21.90 -5.07
C HIS A 378 6.98 22.17 -5.16
N ARG A 379 6.45 22.35 -6.38
CA ARG A 379 5.00 22.60 -6.57
C ARG A 379 4.13 21.46 -6.04
N PHE A 380 4.55 20.23 -6.24
CA PHE A 380 3.86 19.07 -5.70
C PHE A 380 3.85 19.07 -4.15
N ILE A 381 4.99 19.33 -3.52
CA ILE A 381 5.10 19.38 -2.06
C ILE A 381 4.20 20.49 -1.49
N GLU A 382 4.19 21.66 -2.12
CA GLU A 382 3.33 22.77 -1.68
C GLU A 382 1.84 22.46 -1.87
N ALA A 383 1.44 21.90 -3.01
CA ALA A 383 0.07 21.44 -3.25
C ALA A 383 -0.36 20.39 -2.21
N LYS A 384 0.54 19.44 -1.89
CA LYS A 384 0.32 18.46 -0.83
C LYS A 384 0.11 19.11 0.54
N LYS A 385 0.92 20.10 0.91
CA LYS A 385 0.77 20.81 2.20
C LYS A 385 -0.61 21.44 2.32
N LEU A 386 -1.09 22.09 1.27
CA LEU A 386 -2.42 22.72 1.22
C LEU A 386 -3.55 21.71 1.32
N ALA A 387 -3.50 20.61 0.56
CA ALA A 387 -4.49 19.55 0.60
C ALA A 387 -4.54 18.87 1.98
N TYR A 388 -3.40 18.71 2.64
CA TYR A 388 -3.33 18.09 3.98
C TYR A 388 -3.78 19.05 5.09
N ALA A 389 -3.66 20.34 4.91
CA ALA A 389 -4.26 21.33 5.82
C ALA A 389 -5.80 21.20 5.81
N ASP A 390 -6.40 21.08 4.62
CA ASP A 390 -7.83 20.84 4.47
C ASP A 390 -8.24 19.48 5.03
N ARG A 391 -7.44 18.42 4.77
CA ARG A 391 -7.65 17.08 5.31
C ARG A 391 -7.75 17.11 6.84
N ALA A 392 -6.83 17.77 7.50
CA ALA A 392 -6.80 17.88 8.94
C ALA A 392 -8.02 18.54 9.53
N ARG A 393 -8.54 19.54 8.83
CA ARG A 393 -9.66 20.35 9.33
C ARG A 393 -11.03 19.73 9.06
N PHE A 394 -11.20 19.06 7.91
CA PHE A 394 -12.54 18.72 7.42
C PHE A 394 -12.83 17.22 7.35
N TYR A 395 -11.79 16.33 7.26
CA TYR A 395 -12.06 14.92 7.02
C TYR A 395 -12.48 14.21 8.31
N ALA A 396 -13.69 13.73 8.29
CA ALA A 396 -14.34 13.05 9.41
C ALA A 396 -15.44 12.14 8.88
N ASP A 397 -16.09 11.40 9.78
CA ASP A 397 -17.27 10.61 9.48
C ASP A 397 -18.44 11.51 9.06
N PRO A 398 -18.97 11.38 7.83
CA PRO A 398 -20.06 12.23 7.35
C PRO A 398 -21.39 12.05 8.11
N GLU A 399 -21.57 10.93 8.81
CA GLU A 399 -22.75 10.71 9.67
C GLU A 399 -22.73 11.62 10.90
N PHE A 400 -21.55 12.08 11.33
CA PHE A 400 -21.33 12.88 12.53
C PHE A 400 -20.89 14.33 12.26
N SER A 401 -20.45 14.62 11.04
CA SER A 401 -19.89 15.93 10.71
C SER A 401 -20.16 16.30 9.25
N GLN A 402 -20.54 17.54 9.02
CA GLN A 402 -20.72 18.05 7.67
C GLN A 402 -19.36 18.28 7.00
N VAL A 403 -19.03 17.48 5.99
CA VAL A 403 -17.81 17.60 5.20
C VAL A 403 -18.15 18.25 3.86
N PRO A 404 -17.60 19.43 3.51
CA PRO A 404 -17.91 20.14 2.27
C PRO A 404 -17.17 19.52 1.07
N ILE A 405 -17.57 18.29 0.69
CA ILE A 405 -16.85 17.47 -0.32
C ILE A 405 -16.79 18.18 -1.67
N ALA A 406 -17.94 18.68 -2.15
CA ALA A 406 -18.03 19.30 -3.47
C ALA A 406 -17.13 20.54 -3.59
N GLU A 407 -17.07 21.36 -2.55
CA GLU A 407 -16.24 22.55 -2.48
C GLU A 407 -14.76 22.20 -2.44
N LEU A 408 -14.38 21.24 -1.58
CA LEU A 408 -12.98 20.82 -1.41
C LEU A 408 -12.34 20.30 -2.69
N ILE A 409 -13.10 19.61 -3.55
CA ILE A 409 -12.59 19.08 -4.82
C ILE A 409 -12.95 19.96 -6.03
N SER A 410 -13.46 21.17 -5.81
CA SER A 410 -13.79 22.08 -6.91
C SER A 410 -12.54 22.77 -7.49
N LEU A 411 -12.50 22.98 -8.81
CA LEU A 411 -11.41 23.72 -9.47
C LEU A 411 -11.34 25.19 -9.02
N PRO A 412 -12.46 25.93 -8.83
CA PRO A 412 -12.38 27.29 -8.31
C PRO A 412 -11.69 27.36 -6.94
N TYR A 413 -12.02 26.46 -6.01
CA TYR A 413 -11.35 26.38 -4.72
C TYR A 413 -9.86 26.05 -4.85
N ALA A 414 -9.54 25.06 -5.66
CA ALA A 414 -8.14 24.69 -5.91
C ALA A 414 -7.32 25.84 -6.49
N ARG A 415 -7.88 26.63 -7.44
CA ARG A 415 -7.21 27.81 -8.03
C ARG A 415 -6.95 28.91 -6.99
N GLU A 416 -7.90 29.17 -6.10
CA GLU A 416 -7.68 30.12 -4.99
C GLU A 416 -6.59 29.64 -4.04
N ARG A 417 -6.60 28.35 -3.69
CA ARG A 417 -5.58 27.76 -2.81
C ARG A 417 -4.19 27.73 -3.49
N ALA A 418 -4.13 27.48 -4.79
CA ALA A 418 -2.88 27.44 -5.56
C ALA A 418 -2.14 28.79 -5.57
N LYS A 419 -2.82 29.92 -5.41
CA LYS A 419 -2.20 31.25 -5.26
C LYS A 419 -1.29 31.38 -4.05
N LEU A 420 -1.46 30.51 -3.05
CA LEU A 420 -0.58 30.45 -1.88
C LEU A 420 0.76 29.79 -2.16
N ILE A 421 0.91 29.06 -3.27
CA ILE A 421 2.15 28.40 -3.64
C ILE A 421 3.12 29.46 -4.15
N ASN A 422 4.18 29.73 -3.38
CA ASN A 422 5.26 30.61 -3.79
C ASN A 422 6.29 29.80 -4.59
N PRO A 423 6.55 30.11 -5.87
CA PRO A 423 7.48 29.34 -6.69
C PRO A 423 8.95 29.44 -6.22
N LEU A 424 9.29 30.41 -5.37
CA LEU A 424 10.65 30.65 -4.91
C LEU A 424 10.93 30.12 -3.51
N GLU A 425 9.93 29.93 -2.68
CA GLU A 425 10.10 29.65 -1.27
C GLU A 425 9.03 28.65 -0.75
N ALA A 426 9.49 27.72 0.10
CA ALA A 426 8.63 26.74 0.74
C ALA A 426 7.72 27.38 1.80
N LEU A 427 6.45 27.05 1.83
CA LEU A 427 5.53 27.42 2.90
C LEU A 427 5.99 26.78 4.22
N THR A 428 6.26 27.61 5.21
CA THR A 428 6.69 27.19 6.55
C THR A 428 5.53 27.13 7.54
N ASN A 429 4.45 27.86 7.26
CA ASN A 429 3.24 27.88 8.08
C ASN A 429 2.02 27.68 7.20
N VAL A 430 1.53 26.45 7.15
CA VAL A 430 0.24 26.13 6.58
C VAL A 430 -0.70 25.90 7.76
N PRO A 431 -1.70 26.73 8.01
CA PRO A 431 -2.55 26.59 9.16
C PRO A 431 -3.24 25.22 9.17
N ALA A 432 -3.19 24.61 10.32
CA ALA A 432 -3.59 23.27 10.76
C ALA A 432 -2.49 22.17 10.63
N GLY A 433 -2.18 21.44 11.71
CA GLY A 433 -1.22 20.40 11.68
C GLY A 433 -0.91 19.54 12.87
N ASP A 434 -0.34 18.34 12.72
CA ASP A 434 0.43 17.63 13.76
C ASP A 434 1.40 16.56 13.24
N PRO A 435 2.53 16.31 14.02
CA PRO A 435 3.68 15.54 13.58
C PRO A 435 3.74 14.08 14.06
N LEU A 436 2.76 13.51 14.73
CA LEU A 436 2.76 12.09 15.10
C LEU A 436 2.14 11.19 14.01
N ALA A 437 2.42 11.47 12.74
CA ALA A 437 2.13 10.56 11.66
C ALA A 437 3.07 9.34 11.79
N GLY A 438 2.64 8.34 12.54
CA GLY A 438 3.27 7.03 12.57
C GLY A 438 3.21 6.41 11.18
N HIS A 439 4.21 5.60 10.82
CA HIS A 439 4.22 4.83 9.58
C HIS A 439 3.11 3.77 9.65
N GLY A 440 1.97 4.02 9.01
CA GLY A 440 0.89 3.05 8.88
C GLY A 440 1.26 2.00 7.83
N ASP A 441 1.14 0.72 8.19
CA ASP A 441 1.24 -0.39 7.27
C ASP A 441 -0.12 -0.73 6.68
N THR A 442 -0.13 -1.17 5.43
CA THR A 442 -1.34 -1.40 4.64
C THR A 442 -1.01 -2.34 3.51
N ILE A 443 -1.97 -3.13 3.03
CA ILE A 443 -1.87 -3.82 1.74
C ILE A 443 -2.83 -3.22 0.73
N TYR A 444 -2.40 -3.17 -0.52
CA TYR A 444 -3.24 -2.87 -1.66
C TYR A 444 -3.14 -4.00 -2.69
N LEU A 445 -4.28 -4.36 -3.27
CA LEU A 445 -4.37 -5.30 -4.40
C LEU A 445 -5.36 -4.81 -5.44
N THR A 446 -5.17 -5.27 -6.66
CA THR A 446 -6.12 -5.02 -7.74
C THR A 446 -6.26 -6.23 -8.65
N VAL A 447 -7.47 -6.46 -9.13
CA VAL A 447 -7.83 -7.54 -10.05
C VAL A 447 -8.66 -7.00 -11.19
N VAL A 448 -8.33 -7.41 -12.40
CA VAL A 448 -9.19 -7.22 -13.58
C VAL A 448 -9.44 -8.60 -14.21
N ASP A 449 -10.70 -8.95 -14.44
CA ASP A 449 -11.10 -10.22 -15.05
C ASP A 449 -11.25 -10.14 -16.59
N LYS A 450 -11.59 -11.28 -17.21
CA LYS A 450 -11.76 -11.39 -18.67
C LYS A 450 -12.88 -10.52 -19.22
N ASP A 451 -13.88 -10.23 -18.40
CA ASP A 451 -15.05 -9.42 -18.76
C ASP A 451 -14.78 -7.91 -18.49
N ARG A 452 -13.58 -7.57 -18.01
CA ARG A 452 -13.14 -6.19 -17.63
C ARG A 452 -13.89 -5.64 -16.40
N ASN A 453 -14.40 -6.51 -15.52
CA ASN A 453 -14.72 -6.07 -14.17
C ASN A 453 -13.41 -5.78 -13.43
N CYS A 454 -13.37 -4.72 -12.65
CA CYS A 454 -12.17 -4.30 -11.93
C CYS A 454 -12.46 -4.18 -10.44
N CYS A 455 -11.63 -4.82 -9.62
CA CYS A 455 -11.71 -4.71 -8.16
C CYS A 455 -10.41 -4.05 -7.63
N SER A 456 -10.51 -2.79 -7.22
CA SER A 456 -9.47 -2.01 -6.54
C SER A 456 -9.73 -2.09 -5.04
N LEU A 457 -8.94 -2.89 -4.31
CA LEU A 457 -9.19 -3.23 -2.91
C LEU A 457 -7.98 -2.88 -2.04
N ILE A 458 -8.27 -2.22 -0.93
CA ILE A 458 -7.26 -1.87 0.08
C ILE A 458 -7.73 -2.32 1.47
N GLN A 459 -6.83 -2.92 2.23
CA GLN A 459 -7.11 -3.49 3.53
C GLN A 459 -5.97 -3.19 4.51
N SER A 460 -6.29 -2.94 5.78
CA SER A 460 -5.30 -2.53 6.77
C SER A 460 -5.78 -2.73 8.19
N ILE A 461 -4.82 -2.98 9.08
CA ILE A 461 -4.96 -2.87 10.54
C ILE A 461 -4.33 -1.59 11.09
N PHE A 462 -3.91 -0.66 10.22
CA PHE A 462 -3.28 0.65 10.40
C PHE A 462 -1.80 0.59 10.75
N TYR A 463 -1.38 0.45 11.99
CA TYR A 463 0.04 0.40 12.39
C TYR A 463 0.56 -1.04 12.34
N GLY A 464 1.87 -1.24 12.34
CA GLY A 464 2.45 -2.58 12.30
C GLY A 464 1.88 -3.51 13.36
N PHE A 465 1.24 -4.61 12.96
CA PHE A 465 0.42 -5.51 13.79
C PHE A 465 -0.77 -4.82 14.49
N GLY A 466 -1.31 -3.73 13.94
CA GLY A 466 -2.45 -3.02 14.49
C GLY A 466 -2.22 -2.52 15.90
N SER A 467 -3.13 -2.86 16.81
CA SER A 467 -3.00 -2.61 18.23
C SER A 467 -1.96 -3.50 18.91
N GLN A 468 -1.33 -4.43 18.18
CA GLN A 468 -0.39 -5.46 18.63
C GLN A 468 -1.05 -6.53 19.51
N VAL A 469 -2.37 -6.60 19.52
CA VAL A 469 -3.16 -7.50 20.36
C VAL A 469 -3.91 -8.51 19.51
N VAL A 470 -3.65 -9.78 19.79
CA VAL A 470 -4.50 -10.91 19.39
C VAL A 470 -5.43 -11.23 20.55
N ALA A 471 -6.72 -11.30 20.30
CA ALA A 471 -7.69 -11.64 21.34
C ALA A 471 -7.84 -13.16 21.44
N GLY A 472 -7.27 -13.75 22.48
CA GLY A 472 -7.39 -15.18 22.73
C GLY A 472 -6.84 -16.05 21.59
N LYS A 473 -7.68 -16.97 21.09
CA LYS A 473 -7.33 -17.91 20.02
C LYS A 473 -7.85 -17.50 18.63
N THR A 474 -8.18 -16.22 18.43
CA THR A 474 -8.70 -15.74 17.13
C THR A 474 -7.68 -15.84 16.00
N GLY A 475 -6.37 -15.76 16.32
CA GLY A 475 -5.28 -15.90 15.35
C GLY A 475 -4.97 -14.65 14.51
N PHE A 476 -5.59 -13.51 14.81
CA PHE A 476 -5.34 -12.26 14.10
C PHE A 476 -5.25 -11.07 15.05
N ALA A 477 -4.44 -10.08 14.69
CA ALA A 477 -4.32 -8.83 15.44
C ALA A 477 -5.51 -7.91 15.17
N LEU A 478 -5.99 -7.20 16.20
CA LEU A 478 -7.00 -6.17 16.09
C LEU A 478 -6.37 -4.83 15.67
N GLN A 479 -7.06 -4.11 14.82
CA GLN A 479 -6.65 -2.78 14.34
C GLN A 479 -6.56 -1.74 15.47
N ASN A 480 -5.82 -0.68 15.21
CA ASN A 480 -5.69 0.45 16.14
C ASN A 480 -6.18 1.78 15.55
N ARG A 481 -7.22 1.73 14.68
CA ARG A 481 -7.76 2.92 14.01
C ARG A 481 -8.39 3.94 14.96
N GLY A 482 -8.89 3.52 16.11
CA GLY A 482 -9.40 4.43 17.13
C GLY A 482 -8.39 5.45 17.61
N ALA A 483 -7.08 5.16 17.50
CA ALA A 483 -6.03 6.14 17.79
C ALA A 483 -6.03 7.36 16.85
N LEU A 484 -6.75 7.29 15.74
CA LEU A 484 -6.89 8.41 14.79
C LEU A 484 -8.00 9.40 15.14
N PHE A 485 -8.77 9.18 16.20
CA PHE A 485 -9.71 10.19 16.68
C PHE A 485 -9.00 11.37 17.34
N ALA A 486 -9.58 12.57 17.16
CA ALA A 486 -9.24 13.74 17.96
C ALA A 486 -9.91 13.66 19.34
N LEU A 487 -9.28 14.23 20.36
CA LEU A 487 -9.89 14.39 21.70
C LEU A 487 -10.39 15.82 21.95
N THR A 488 -10.06 16.77 21.06
CA THR A 488 -10.50 18.16 21.12
C THR A 488 -12.01 18.26 20.88
N GLU A 489 -12.71 19.09 21.70
CA GLU A 489 -14.17 19.23 21.70
C GLU A 489 -14.76 19.61 20.35
N ASP A 490 -14.21 20.62 19.70
CA ASP A 490 -14.75 21.20 18.46
C ASP A 490 -14.22 20.56 17.18
N HIS A 491 -13.45 19.48 17.29
CA HIS A 491 -12.86 18.84 16.11
C HIS A 491 -13.88 17.92 15.41
N PRO A 492 -14.05 18.02 14.06
CA PRO A 492 -15.00 17.17 13.33
C PRO A 492 -14.76 15.69 13.53
N ASN A 493 -13.49 15.25 13.60
CA ASN A 493 -13.09 13.85 13.83
C ASN A 493 -12.92 13.52 15.33
N ARG A 494 -13.57 14.24 16.24
CA ARG A 494 -13.49 13.91 17.68
C ARG A 494 -14.07 12.54 17.97
N LEU A 495 -13.53 11.87 19.01
CA LEU A 495 -14.06 10.59 19.49
C LEU A 495 -15.51 10.76 19.96
N GLU A 496 -16.40 9.99 19.35
CA GLU A 496 -17.82 9.85 19.75
C GLU A 496 -18.21 8.38 19.65
N PRO A 497 -19.11 7.88 20.54
CA PRO A 497 -19.61 6.51 20.50
C PRO A 497 -20.24 6.15 19.14
N GLY A 498 -19.88 5.00 18.59
CA GLY A 498 -20.44 4.52 17.32
C GLY A 498 -19.96 5.25 16.06
N LYS A 499 -19.02 6.17 16.17
CA LYS A 499 -18.45 6.95 15.07
C LYS A 499 -17.30 6.22 14.40
N ARG A 500 -17.14 6.39 13.08
CA ARG A 500 -15.96 5.95 12.34
C ARG A 500 -14.80 6.93 12.55
N PRO A 501 -13.59 6.46 12.86
CA PRO A 501 -12.40 7.30 12.89
C PRO A 501 -12.02 7.77 11.48
N PHE A 502 -11.28 8.86 11.37
CA PHE A 502 -10.53 9.18 10.16
C PHE A 502 -9.74 7.96 9.69
N HIS A 503 -9.65 7.77 8.36
CA HIS A 503 -9.07 6.57 7.77
C HIS A 503 -8.03 6.89 6.69
N THR A 504 -6.91 6.15 6.72
CA THR A 504 -5.81 6.39 5.78
C THR A 504 -5.87 5.55 4.50
N ILE A 505 -6.64 4.45 4.47
CA ILE A 505 -6.69 3.59 3.27
C ILE A 505 -7.57 4.19 2.18
N ILE A 506 -7.08 4.16 0.95
CA ILE A 506 -7.75 4.69 -0.24
C ILE A 506 -7.47 3.82 -1.47
N PRO A 507 -8.47 3.12 -2.05
CA PRO A 507 -8.35 2.52 -3.36
C PRO A 507 -8.42 3.62 -4.42
N GLY A 508 -7.73 3.47 -5.57
CA GLY A 508 -7.76 4.41 -6.68
C GLY A 508 -8.34 3.79 -7.94
N PHE A 509 -9.02 4.61 -8.75
CA PHE A 509 -9.56 4.19 -10.04
C PHE A 509 -9.54 5.35 -11.04
N VAL A 510 -9.34 5.04 -12.32
CA VAL A 510 -9.36 6.03 -13.39
C VAL A 510 -10.23 5.55 -14.54
N THR A 511 -11.07 6.44 -15.04
CA THR A 511 -11.82 6.24 -16.29
C THR A 511 -11.40 7.27 -17.34
N ARG A 512 -11.58 6.91 -18.59
CA ARG A 512 -11.46 7.82 -19.74
C ARG A 512 -12.61 7.54 -20.71
N ASP A 513 -13.29 8.59 -21.14
CA ASP A 513 -14.42 8.47 -22.09
C ASP A 513 -15.50 7.49 -21.60
N GLY A 514 -15.77 7.44 -20.30
CA GLY A 514 -16.75 6.56 -19.68
C GLY A 514 -16.34 5.09 -19.62
N ALA A 515 -15.08 4.75 -19.92
CA ALA A 515 -14.55 3.39 -19.85
C ALA A 515 -13.45 3.26 -18.78
N PRO A 516 -13.27 2.09 -18.15
CA PRO A 516 -12.24 1.86 -17.15
C PRO A 516 -10.86 1.91 -17.81
N LEU A 517 -9.94 2.71 -17.29
CA LEU A 517 -8.58 2.84 -17.81
C LEU A 517 -7.55 2.22 -16.87
N LEU A 518 -7.63 2.52 -15.58
CA LEU A 518 -6.61 2.12 -14.62
C LEU A 518 -7.25 1.80 -13.25
N SER A 519 -6.98 0.61 -12.74
CA SER A 519 -7.25 0.21 -11.36
C SER A 519 -5.93 0.15 -10.62
N PHE A 520 -5.73 0.99 -9.58
CA PHE A 520 -4.43 1.17 -8.96
C PHE A 520 -4.53 1.63 -7.51
N GLY A 521 -3.43 1.52 -6.77
CA GLY A 521 -3.29 2.12 -5.46
C GLY A 521 -1.85 2.12 -4.97
N VAL A 522 -1.60 2.93 -3.94
CA VAL A 522 -0.32 3.01 -3.25
C VAL A 522 -0.61 2.90 -1.76
N MET A 523 -0.08 1.87 -1.10
CA MET A 523 -0.17 1.69 0.35
C MET A 523 0.83 2.59 1.11
N GLY A 524 0.75 2.65 2.46
CA GLY A 524 1.74 3.35 3.29
C GLY A 524 1.22 4.57 4.05
N GLY A 525 0.08 4.46 4.74
CA GLY A 525 -0.45 5.52 5.61
C GLY A 525 -0.61 6.87 4.89
N ASP A 526 0.07 7.89 5.37
CA ASP A 526 0.06 9.25 4.80
C ASP A 526 0.82 9.37 3.45
N MET A 527 1.54 8.33 3.04
CA MET A 527 2.11 8.25 1.69
C MET A 527 1.05 8.00 0.62
N GLN A 528 -0.08 7.40 0.96
CA GLN A 528 -1.08 6.96 -0.03
C GLN A 528 -1.54 8.07 -0.97
N PRO A 529 -2.02 9.25 -0.52
CA PRO A 529 -2.40 10.31 -1.45
C PRO A 529 -1.22 10.87 -2.24
N GLN A 530 -0.06 11.00 -1.60
CA GLN A 530 1.15 11.50 -2.26
C GLN A 530 1.64 10.54 -3.35
N GLY A 531 1.67 9.24 -3.04
CA GLY A 531 2.12 8.20 -3.96
C GLY A 531 1.16 7.99 -5.12
N GLN A 532 -0.16 8.00 -4.87
CA GLN A 532 -1.15 7.90 -5.94
C GLN A 532 -1.06 9.08 -6.92
N ALA A 533 -0.96 10.30 -6.41
CA ALA A 533 -0.81 11.48 -7.26
C ALA A 533 0.52 11.47 -8.05
N GLN A 534 1.65 11.02 -7.44
CA GLN A 534 2.93 10.87 -8.15
C GLN A 534 2.84 9.83 -9.28
N VAL A 535 2.21 8.68 -9.03
CA VAL A 535 2.02 7.65 -10.06
C VAL A 535 1.17 8.15 -11.22
N LEU A 536 0.05 8.84 -10.93
CA LEU A 536 -0.82 9.41 -11.96
C LEU A 536 -0.09 10.48 -12.80
N ILE A 537 0.65 11.37 -12.16
CA ILE A 537 1.44 12.39 -12.87
C ILE A 537 2.52 11.72 -13.73
N ASN A 538 3.21 10.70 -13.21
CA ASN A 538 4.20 9.94 -13.94
C ASN A 538 3.61 9.32 -15.23
N MET A 539 2.40 8.76 -15.15
CA MET A 539 1.73 8.16 -16.30
C MET A 539 1.13 9.21 -17.26
N LEU A 540 0.38 10.16 -16.73
CA LEU A 540 -0.46 11.06 -17.55
C LEU A 540 0.28 12.30 -18.06
N GLU A 541 1.30 12.75 -17.32
CA GLU A 541 2.14 13.90 -17.70
C GLU A 541 3.44 13.48 -18.35
N PHE A 542 4.17 12.57 -17.71
CA PHE A 542 5.51 12.21 -18.17
C PHE A 542 5.53 10.99 -19.09
N GLY A 543 4.36 10.37 -19.35
CA GLY A 543 4.22 9.27 -20.31
C GLY A 543 4.92 7.98 -19.90
N LEU A 544 5.21 7.80 -18.61
CA LEU A 544 5.79 6.56 -18.11
C LEU A 544 4.77 5.42 -18.21
N ASN A 545 5.23 4.23 -18.59
CA ASN A 545 4.38 3.05 -18.59
C ASN A 545 4.02 2.64 -17.15
N ILE A 546 3.10 1.69 -17.00
CA ILE A 546 2.55 1.28 -15.71
C ILE A 546 3.60 0.73 -14.73
N GLN A 547 4.68 0.08 -15.22
CA GLN A 547 5.77 -0.39 -14.37
C GLN A 547 6.77 0.72 -14.04
N GLU A 548 7.14 1.54 -15.04
CA GLU A 548 8.02 2.70 -14.86
C GLU A 548 7.46 3.69 -13.84
N ALA A 549 6.15 3.97 -13.90
CA ALA A 549 5.48 4.86 -12.97
C ALA A 549 5.53 4.35 -11.52
N GLY A 550 5.49 3.03 -11.34
CA GLY A 550 5.68 2.37 -10.05
C GLY A 550 7.13 2.39 -9.57
N ASP A 551 8.09 2.21 -10.48
CA ASP A 551 9.53 2.15 -10.18
C ASP A 551 10.14 3.53 -9.93
N ALA A 552 9.56 4.59 -10.50
CA ALA A 552 10.08 5.95 -10.40
C ALA A 552 10.37 6.33 -8.94
N ALA A 553 11.50 7.01 -8.74
CA ALA A 553 11.91 7.46 -7.41
C ALA A 553 10.86 8.38 -6.79
N ARG A 554 10.48 8.09 -5.56
CA ARG A 554 9.44 8.82 -4.82
C ARG A 554 10.03 9.78 -3.80
N PHE A 555 9.20 10.73 -3.45
CA PHE A 555 9.43 11.65 -2.33
C PHE A 555 8.17 11.71 -1.48
N GLN A 556 8.35 11.99 -0.19
CA GLN A 556 7.27 12.13 0.78
C GLN A 556 7.50 13.33 1.67
N HIS A 557 6.51 14.20 1.81
CA HIS A 557 6.51 15.29 2.78
C HIS A 557 5.85 14.83 4.06
N PHE A 558 6.55 15.00 5.18
CA PHE A 558 6.12 14.71 6.56
C PHE A 558 5.83 16.00 7.32
N GLY A 559 5.10 15.88 8.43
CA GLY A 559 4.84 16.99 9.34
C GLY A 559 3.69 17.91 8.92
N SER A 560 2.82 17.47 7.99
CA SER A 560 1.54 18.15 7.75
C SER A 560 0.53 17.85 8.83
N ALA A 561 -0.52 18.67 8.86
CA ALA A 561 -1.71 18.51 9.67
C ALA A 561 -2.34 17.12 9.59
N THR A 562 -2.84 16.60 10.74
CA THR A 562 -3.59 15.35 10.80
C THR A 562 -5.00 15.57 11.38
N PRO A 563 -5.98 14.77 11.00
CA PRO A 563 -7.33 14.82 11.55
C PRO A 563 -7.45 14.39 13.02
N THR A 564 -6.34 14.16 13.71
CA THR A 564 -6.30 13.86 15.16
C THR A 564 -6.38 15.10 16.04
N GLY A 565 -6.43 16.28 15.43
CA GLY A 565 -6.52 17.57 16.14
C GLY A 565 -5.18 18.11 16.64
N LEU A 566 -4.09 17.46 16.31
CA LEU A 566 -2.76 17.92 16.72
C LEU A 566 -2.16 18.88 15.67
N PRO A 567 -1.47 19.98 16.05
CA PRO A 567 -0.95 20.99 15.14
C PRO A 567 0.34 20.56 14.40
N MET A 568 0.61 21.16 13.23
CA MET A 568 1.89 21.02 12.53
C MET A 568 3.05 21.49 13.43
N THR A 569 4.14 20.74 13.53
CA THR A 569 5.31 21.19 14.28
C THR A 569 6.10 22.24 13.49
N ALA A 570 6.43 23.34 14.14
CA ALA A 570 7.22 24.42 13.54
C ALA A 570 8.58 23.95 12.98
N ASP A 571 9.18 22.92 13.61
CA ASP A 571 10.50 22.37 13.24
C ASP A 571 10.43 20.97 12.62
N GLY A 572 9.25 20.35 12.48
CA GLY A 572 9.06 18.93 12.18
C GLY A 572 8.81 18.59 10.72
N SER A 573 8.47 19.58 9.90
CA SER A 573 8.17 19.35 8.49
C SER A 573 9.45 19.08 7.70
N PHE A 574 9.49 17.96 6.97
CA PHE A 574 10.62 17.61 6.12
C PHE A 574 10.17 16.81 4.90
N VAL A 575 11.01 16.78 3.89
CA VAL A 575 10.84 15.98 2.68
C VAL A 575 11.83 14.82 2.69
N ALA A 576 11.33 13.60 2.77
CA ALA A 576 12.16 12.43 2.52
C ALA A 576 12.20 12.17 1.00
N VAL A 577 13.36 11.80 0.49
CA VAL A 577 13.56 11.47 -0.92
C VAL A 577 14.32 10.15 -1.07
N GLU A 578 13.96 9.36 -2.08
CA GLU A 578 14.69 8.16 -2.45
C GLU A 578 16.01 8.48 -3.17
N SER A 579 16.90 7.50 -3.22
CA SER A 579 18.24 7.61 -3.84
C SER A 579 18.19 8.00 -5.33
N GLY A 580 17.11 7.68 -6.05
CA GLY A 580 16.92 8.04 -7.45
C GLY A 580 16.62 9.54 -7.69
N ILE A 581 16.36 10.33 -6.65
CA ILE A 581 16.26 11.80 -6.78
C ILE A 581 17.68 12.38 -6.79
N SER A 582 18.01 13.20 -7.80
CA SER A 582 19.35 13.76 -7.98
C SER A 582 19.77 14.68 -6.81
N GLU A 583 21.07 14.78 -6.58
CA GLU A 583 21.59 15.71 -5.56
C GLU A 583 21.33 17.17 -5.95
N GLU A 584 21.36 17.48 -7.24
CA GLU A 584 20.99 18.80 -7.77
C GLU A 584 19.56 19.18 -7.35
N THR A 585 18.61 18.27 -7.52
CA THR A 585 17.22 18.46 -7.10
C THR A 585 17.13 18.64 -5.57
N VAL A 586 17.86 17.86 -4.79
CA VAL A 586 17.91 17.98 -3.33
C VAL A 586 18.43 19.37 -2.91
N LEU A 587 19.53 19.83 -3.51
CA LEU A 587 20.12 21.15 -3.23
C LEU A 587 19.18 22.29 -3.65
N ALA A 588 18.52 22.17 -4.81
CA ALA A 588 17.56 23.17 -5.27
C ALA A 588 16.34 23.28 -4.34
N LEU A 589 15.82 22.16 -3.83
CA LEU A 589 14.74 22.15 -2.83
C LEU A 589 15.18 22.79 -1.51
N ARG A 590 16.41 22.49 -1.03
CA ARG A 590 16.95 23.09 0.18
C ARG A 590 17.12 24.61 0.01
N LYS A 591 17.55 25.08 -1.17
CA LYS A 591 17.63 26.52 -1.47
C LYS A 591 16.28 27.21 -1.42
N LYS A 592 15.19 26.52 -1.73
CA LYS A 592 13.81 27.02 -1.57
C LYS A 592 13.29 26.92 -0.13
N GLY A 593 14.09 26.45 0.83
CA GLY A 593 13.71 26.36 2.24
C GLY A 593 13.13 25.03 2.69
N HIS A 594 13.05 24.01 1.82
CA HIS A 594 12.66 22.67 2.25
C HIS A 594 13.77 22.00 3.07
N ARG A 595 13.41 21.40 4.19
CA ARG A 595 14.29 20.46 4.90
C ARG A 595 14.22 19.12 4.18
N VAL A 596 15.25 18.75 3.42
CA VAL A 596 15.28 17.52 2.62
C VAL A 596 16.23 16.52 3.24
N VAL A 597 15.78 15.27 3.42
CA VAL A 597 16.57 14.13 3.93
C VAL A 597 16.49 12.96 2.95
N ARG A 598 17.57 12.20 2.81
CA ARG A 598 17.51 10.89 2.16
C ARG A 598 17.05 9.86 3.18
N ALA A 599 16.09 9.04 2.82
CA ALA A 599 15.54 8.02 3.69
C ALA A 599 15.41 6.68 2.96
N ASN A 600 15.53 5.60 3.71
CA ASN A 600 15.27 4.24 3.25
C ASN A 600 13.90 3.79 3.79
N GLY A 601 13.07 3.23 2.90
CA GLY A 601 11.73 2.74 3.26
C GLY A 601 10.67 3.85 3.34
N SER A 602 9.44 3.47 3.65
CA SER A 602 8.29 4.37 3.86
C SER A 602 7.70 5.06 2.63
N PHE A 603 8.18 4.76 1.41
CA PHE A 603 7.66 5.35 0.18
C PHE A 603 6.46 4.60 -0.42
N GLY A 604 5.78 3.81 0.41
CA GLY A 604 4.60 3.04 0.04
C GLY A 604 4.92 1.79 -0.78
N GLY A 605 3.88 1.20 -1.35
CA GLY A 605 3.95 0.08 -2.29
C GLY A 605 2.83 0.21 -3.30
N TYR A 606 3.15 0.16 -4.56
CA TYR A 606 2.24 0.34 -5.69
C TYR A 606 1.82 -0.97 -6.32
N GLN A 607 0.55 -1.06 -6.72
CA GLN A 607 0.05 -2.07 -7.63
C GLN A 607 -0.89 -1.39 -8.63
N GLY A 608 -0.87 -1.82 -9.89
CA GLY A 608 -1.75 -1.26 -10.89
C GLY A 608 -2.03 -2.19 -12.06
N ILE A 609 -3.22 -2.07 -12.65
CA ILE A 609 -3.62 -2.74 -13.89
C ILE A 609 -4.22 -1.71 -14.82
N LEU A 610 -3.55 -1.49 -15.96
CA LEU A 610 -4.02 -0.65 -17.06
C LEU A 610 -4.80 -1.50 -18.05
N ILE A 611 -5.92 -0.99 -18.52
CA ILE A 611 -6.76 -1.63 -19.53
C ILE A 611 -6.45 -0.97 -20.88
N ASP A 612 -5.83 -1.71 -21.77
CA ASP A 612 -5.56 -1.31 -23.15
C ASP A 612 -6.73 -1.75 -24.04
N HIS A 613 -7.64 -0.82 -24.28
CA HIS A 613 -8.83 -1.06 -25.10
C HIS A 613 -8.50 -1.23 -26.58
N GLU A 614 -7.42 -0.61 -27.07
CA GLU A 614 -7.01 -0.66 -28.47
C GLU A 614 -6.53 -2.07 -28.85
N ASN A 615 -5.66 -2.66 -28.03
CA ASN A 615 -5.13 -4.00 -28.26
C ASN A 615 -5.95 -5.11 -27.58
N GLY A 616 -6.91 -4.76 -26.74
CA GLY A 616 -7.76 -5.70 -26.00
C GLY A 616 -7.01 -6.48 -24.92
N VAL A 617 -5.92 -5.93 -24.37
CA VAL A 617 -5.06 -6.54 -23.37
C VAL A 617 -5.02 -5.73 -22.08
N LEU A 618 -4.46 -6.33 -21.04
CA LEU A 618 -4.22 -5.73 -19.73
C LEU A 618 -2.71 -5.61 -19.50
N HIS A 619 -2.29 -4.52 -18.87
CA HIS A 619 -0.90 -4.33 -18.44
C HIS A 619 -0.87 -4.26 -16.91
N GLY A 620 -0.07 -5.09 -16.27
CA GLY A 620 0.12 -5.12 -14.81
C GLY A 620 1.47 -4.56 -14.40
N GLY A 621 1.49 -3.67 -13.40
CA GLY A 621 2.68 -3.13 -12.77
C GLY A 621 2.69 -3.37 -11.27
N THR A 622 3.88 -3.60 -10.69
CA THR A 622 4.06 -3.84 -9.24
C THR A 622 5.28 -3.13 -8.69
N ASP A 623 5.31 -2.95 -7.39
CA ASP A 623 6.35 -2.17 -6.70
C ASP A 623 7.50 -3.03 -6.17
N PRO A 624 8.75 -2.72 -6.54
CA PRO A 624 9.93 -3.41 -5.98
C PRO A 624 10.21 -3.07 -4.51
N ARG A 625 9.52 -2.07 -3.93
CA ARG A 625 9.60 -1.74 -2.49
C ARG A 625 8.83 -2.70 -1.61
N LYS A 626 8.08 -3.63 -2.22
CA LYS A 626 7.38 -4.76 -1.62
C LYS A 626 7.77 -6.05 -2.33
N ASP A 627 7.38 -7.20 -1.81
CA ASP A 627 7.50 -8.49 -2.53
C ASP A 627 6.48 -8.60 -3.68
N GLY A 628 6.12 -7.46 -4.29
CA GLY A 628 5.02 -7.31 -5.21
C GLY A 628 5.10 -8.23 -6.44
N ALA A 629 3.97 -8.83 -6.77
CA ALA A 629 3.80 -9.64 -7.97
C ALA A 629 2.53 -9.25 -8.74
N ALA A 630 2.64 -9.28 -10.07
CA ALA A 630 1.50 -9.31 -10.97
C ALA A 630 1.57 -10.57 -11.81
N ALA A 631 0.44 -11.23 -12.02
CA ALA A 631 0.34 -12.40 -12.89
C ALA A 631 -0.99 -12.38 -13.65
N GLY A 632 -0.94 -12.85 -14.88
CA GLY A 632 -2.09 -12.86 -15.76
C GLY A 632 -2.09 -14.05 -16.72
N TYR A 633 -3.16 -14.16 -17.54
CA TYR A 633 -3.33 -15.24 -18.52
C TYR A 633 -4.12 -14.82 -19.76
#